data_d8a95f882e9b2fb54fd94e8cbac4e221
#
_entry.id   d8a95f882e9b2fb54fd94e8cbac4e221
#
_cell.length_a   1.000
_cell.length_b   1.000
_cell.length_c   1.000
_cell.angle_alpha   90.00
_cell.angle_beta   90.00
_cell.angle_gamma   90.00
#
_symmetry.space_group_name_H-M   'P 1'
#
loop_
_entity.id
_entity.type
_entity.pdbx_description
1 polymer ?
#
loop_
_entity_poly.entity_id
_entity_poly.type
_entity_poly.pdbx_seq_one_letter_code
_entity_poly.pdbx_strand_id
1 'polypeptide(L)'
;MGMTEKNAVKLTNYIVSLPSVEYLLLAMVLLGALAGFVANPSSEGMLNGFAMLSLPSLLIAVMAKIVIRRIPFKQIVATSLFGELVYAFFFVLSFYLKYMNFPYSVEVMFIASAIVFIVWFVIGRVVFSAKWRGLLFATLQLIVYSFTFTAMGFSVENAVLKFVASSAVFLVALYVLFLIINAPMKRNLGVSSVDAVSMFMAQWFYESKELEEAFEKVGESVKTIVGGVSFSFGKEKKNIVVPYVHFGPFGNLGGSAFPSLISKKIGESVVLHGTATHDFNPISDEESEKILRVVKNSRGEKSETVELRMGEYGKAKAYALVFGNSGIISVTRAPHTTEDIAFGLGLSIMGTAEKYLEKALVVDMHNSDVEEITSFDAGSPEGFEYMKAVEKALQGEGKKNKLKAGFFSFYPSNPVIGGNGVQVFVISSSPLFVGIVFDANGISRKMKESVEKKVREKYPNLVVCIYTTDSHERNNVRGVLNPLPYDENIVENVVLAVGKAIGNMKNAKAGVYKEWVDVDVLGHKQAIEIVSTVNSIVAVARIVAPIIFVFAAAAVFYIVSTL
;
A
#
# COMPACT_ATOMS: atom_id res chain seq x y z
N MET A 1 -2.59 9.29 15.30
CA MET A 1 -2.23 8.23 14.33
C MET A 1 -0.77 8.33 13.84
N GLY A 2 -0.19 9.50 13.70
CA GLY A 2 1.16 9.71 13.14
C GLY A 2 2.37 9.08 13.84
N MET A 3 2.33 8.73 15.13
CA MET A 3 3.46 8.07 15.82
C MET A 3 3.54 6.55 15.55
N THR A 4 2.42 5.89 15.31
CA THR A 4 2.35 4.45 15.03
C THR A 4 2.74 4.12 13.60
N GLU A 5 2.41 4.96 12.63
CA GLU A 5 2.79 4.79 11.23
C GLU A 5 4.30 4.99 11.01
N LYS A 6 4.88 6.07 11.58
CA LYS A 6 6.34 6.30 11.51
C LYS A 6 7.15 5.16 12.16
N ASN A 7 6.63 4.55 13.21
CA ASN A 7 7.26 3.41 13.86
C ASN A 7 7.10 2.10 13.05
N ALA A 8 5.95 1.89 12.41
CA ALA A 8 5.75 0.76 11.51
C ALA A 8 6.68 0.85 10.29
N VAL A 9 6.81 2.01 9.66
CA VAL A 9 7.73 2.27 8.54
C VAL A 9 9.20 2.04 8.94
N LYS A 10 9.62 2.44 10.15
CA LYS A 10 10.97 2.14 10.64
C LYS A 10 11.20 0.63 10.84
N LEU A 11 10.22 -0.07 11.43
CA LEU A 11 10.31 -1.52 11.64
C LEU A 11 10.36 -2.28 10.30
N THR A 12 9.58 -1.84 9.32
CA THR A 12 9.55 -2.44 7.98
C THR A 12 10.86 -2.27 7.24
N ASN A 13 11.54 -1.13 7.37
CA ASN A 13 12.86 -0.93 6.78
C ASN A 13 13.93 -1.90 7.33
N TYR A 14 13.86 -2.28 8.61
CA TYR A 14 14.75 -3.29 9.18
C TYR A 14 14.44 -4.72 8.73
N ILE A 15 13.16 -5.07 8.58
CA ILE A 15 12.72 -6.42 8.16
C ILE A 15 12.99 -6.65 6.65
N VAL A 16 12.99 -5.59 5.85
CA VAL A 16 13.10 -5.68 4.37
C VAL A 16 14.54 -5.59 3.87
N SER A 17 15.46 -5.01 4.64
CA SER A 17 16.87 -4.91 4.27
C SER A 17 17.70 -6.14 4.70
N LEU A 18 17.31 -7.33 4.21
CA LEU A 18 18.16 -8.51 4.39
C LEU A 18 19.53 -8.25 3.72
N PRO A 19 20.66 -8.70 4.33
CA PRO A 19 21.98 -8.67 3.69
C PRO A 19 21.99 -9.38 2.34
N SER A 20 23.02 -9.17 1.52
CA SER A 20 23.12 -9.90 0.25
C SER A 20 23.25 -11.41 0.48
N VAL A 21 22.94 -12.22 -0.54
CA VAL A 21 22.96 -13.69 -0.44
C VAL A 21 24.33 -14.19 -0.01
N GLU A 22 25.39 -13.56 -0.48
CA GLU A 22 26.79 -13.93 -0.20
C GLU A 22 27.09 -13.78 1.30
N TYR A 23 26.65 -12.67 1.91
CA TYR A 23 26.82 -12.47 3.36
C TYR A 23 26.00 -13.45 4.19
N LEU A 24 24.78 -13.78 3.75
CA LEU A 24 23.96 -14.77 4.45
C LEU A 24 24.57 -16.18 4.38
N LEU A 25 25.09 -16.59 3.21
CA LEU A 25 25.77 -17.87 3.04
C LEU A 25 27.07 -17.92 3.85
N LEU A 26 27.86 -16.85 3.87
CA LEU A 26 29.05 -16.76 4.70
C LEU A 26 28.69 -16.86 6.19
N ALA A 27 27.65 -16.17 6.63
CA ALA A 27 27.18 -16.24 8.01
C ALA A 27 26.77 -17.66 8.42
N MET A 28 26.09 -18.42 7.52
CA MET A 28 25.76 -19.82 7.76
C MET A 28 27.02 -20.67 7.99
N VAL A 29 28.00 -20.57 7.08
CA VAL A 29 29.25 -21.34 7.20
C VAL A 29 29.98 -21.01 8.49
N LEU A 30 30.10 -19.71 8.82
CA LEU A 30 30.77 -19.28 10.03
C LEU A 30 30.04 -19.68 11.31
N LEU A 31 28.70 -19.64 11.30
CA LEU A 31 27.87 -20.00 12.46
C LEU A 31 28.07 -21.48 12.83
N GLY A 32 27.98 -22.41 11.89
CA GLY A 32 28.18 -23.82 12.16
C GLY A 32 29.60 -24.14 12.58
N ALA A 33 30.62 -23.57 11.92
CA ALA A 33 32.02 -23.75 12.31
C ALA A 33 32.30 -23.21 13.72
N LEU A 34 31.78 -22.02 14.07
CA LEU A 34 31.94 -21.43 15.40
C LEU A 34 31.21 -22.27 16.47
N ALA A 35 29.99 -22.71 16.20
CA ALA A 35 29.26 -23.56 17.14
C ALA A 35 29.99 -24.89 17.40
N GLY A 36 30.58 -25.49 16.37
CA GLY A 36 31.40 -26.68 16.49
C GLY A 36 32.70 -26.44 17.26
N PHE A 37 33.36 -25.31 17.04
CA PHE A 37 34.56 -24.92 17.79
C PHE A 37 34.25 -24.67 19.28
N VAL A 38 33.13 -24.02 19.58
CA VAL A 38 32.69 -23.81 20.99
C VAL A 38 32.40 -25.13 21.69
N ALA A 39 31.80 -26.09 20.97
CA ALA A 39 31.56 -27.42 21.52
C ALA A 39 32.85 -28.25 21.70
N ASN A 40 33.77 -28.18 20.73
CA ASN A 40 35.07 -28.83 20.76
C ASN A 40 36.14 -27.88 20.15
N PRO A 41 36.97 -27.20 20.98
CA PRO A 41 37.99 -26.24 20.51
C PRO A 41 39.12 -26.89 19.69
N SER A 42 38.80 -27.32 18.49
CA SER A 42 39.73 -27.95 17.53
C SER A 42 39.26 -27.68 16.09
N SER A 43 40.15 -27.91 15.11
CA SER A 43 39.79 -27.88 13.68
C SER A 43 38.77 -28.97 13.32
N GLU A 44 38.83 -30.09 13.99
CA GLU A 44 37.84 -31.17 13.85
C GLU A 44 36.47 -30.73 14.37
N GLY A 45 36.42 -30.03 15.52
CA GLY A 45 35.17 -29.45 16.04
C GLY A 45 34.55 -28.46 15.08
N MET A 46 35.35 -27.59 14.46
CA MET A 46 34.86 -26.64 13.41
C MET A 46 34.26 -27.39 12.22
N LEU A 47 34.96 -28.44 11.73
CA LEU A 47 34.48 -29.22 10.60
C LEU A 47 33.19 -29.98 10.93
N ASN A 48 33.10 -30.55 12.11
CA ASN A 48 31.91 -31.27 12.60
C ASN A 48 30.72 -30.30 12.75
N GLY A 49 30.93 -29.10 13.29
CA GLY A 49 29.88 -28.08 13.38
C GLY A 49 29.37 -27.61 11.99
N PHE A 50 30.29 -27.39 11.06
CA PHE A 50 29.92 -27.12 9.67
C PHE A 50 29.10 -28.25 9.05
N ALA A 51 29.56 -29.51 9.18
CA ALA A 51 28.88 -30.65 8.59
C ALA A 51 27.51 -30.92 9.21
N MET A 52 27.34 -30.69 10.52
CA MET A 52 26.10 -30.96 11.23
C MET A 52 25.06 -29.81 11.16
N LEU A 53 25.49 -28.58 11.02
CA LEU A 53 24.62 -27.42 11.11
C LEU A 53 24.50 -26.67 9.77
N SER A 54 25.65 -26.25 9.18
CA SER A 54 25.64 -25.45 7.98
C SER A 54 25.28 -26.25 6.74
N LEU A 55 25.85 -27.46 6.56
CA LEU A 55 25.59 -28.27 5.38
C LEU A 55 24.10 -28.64 5.21
N PRO A 56 23.37 -29.10 6.25
CA PRO A 56 21.93 -29.32 6.17
C PRO A 56 21.16 -28.05 5.82
N SER A 57 21.50 -26.93 6.44
CA SER A 57 20.84 -25.63 6.18
C SER A 57 21.00 -25.17 4.73
N LEU A 58 22.20 -25.34 4.17
CA LEU A 58 22.48 -25.04 2.75
C LEU A 58 21.69 -25.95 1.81
N LEU A 59 21.66 -27.26 2.09
CA LEU A 59 20.89 -28.23 1.31
C LEU A 59 19.40 -27.90 1.33
N ILE A 60 18.84 -27.60 2.50
CA ILE A 60 17.43 -27.20 2.63
C ILE A 60 17.14 -25.94 1.82
N ALA A 61 18.01 -24.92 1.88
CA ALA A 61 17.84 -23.70 1.12
C ALA A 61 17.77 -23.95 -0.40
N VAL A 62 18.65 -24.81 -0.92
CA VAL A 62 18.67 -25.19 -2.34
C VAL A 62 17.41 -25.98 -2.71
N MET A 63 17.04 -26.99 -1.92
CA MET A 63 15.86 -27.81 -2.17
C MET A 63 14.57 -26.98 -2.09
N ALA A 64 14.46 -26.08 -1.12
CA ALA A 64 13.33 -25.16 -1.00
C ALA A 64 13.21 -24.26 -2.23
N LYS A 65 14.32 -23.74 -2.77
CA LYS A 65 14.31 -22.92 -4.00
C LYS A 65 13.81 -23.69 -5.23
N ILE A 66 14.14 -24.97 -5.34
CA ILE A 66 13.66 -25.80 -6.45
C ILE A 66 12.12 -25.94 -6.42
N VAL A 67 11.56 -26.09 -5.22
CA VAL A 67 10.10 -26.28 -5.04
C VAL A 67 9.34 -24.97 -5.09
N ILE A 68 9.88 -23.89 -4.50
CA ILE A 68 9.22 -22.55 -4.53
C ILE A 68 10.00 -21.58 -5.41
N ARG A 69 9.89 -21.74 -6.71
CA ARG A 69 10.64 -20.93 -7.69
C ARG A 69 10.34 -19.43 -7.60
N ARG A 70 9.12 -19.04 -7.22
CA ARG A 70 8.68 -17.64 -7.13
C ARG A 70 9.36 -16.84 -6.01
N ILE A 71 9.80 -17.51 -4.94
CA ILE A 71 10.39 -16.83 -3.78
C ILE A 71 11.85 -16.46 -4.08
N PRO A 72 12.29 -15.21 -3.80
CA PRO A 72 13.68 -14.82 -3.91
C PRO A 72 14.59 -15.72 -3.05
N PHE A 73 15.70 -16.21 -3.62
CA PHE A 73 16.63 -17.13 -2.94
C PHE A 73 17.14 -16.54 -1.63
N LYS A 74 17.37 -15.23 -1.57
CA LYS A 74 17.77 -14.48 -0.38
C LYS A 74 16.86 -14.72 0.83
N GLN A 75 15.53 -14.75 0.62
CA GLN A 75 14.55 -14.96 1.71
C GLN A 75 14.59 -16.40 2.21
N ILE A 76 14.78 -17.36 1.30
CA ILE A 76 14.91 -18.78 1.65
C ILE A 76 16.18 -19.01 2.47
N VAL A 77 17.31 -18.46 2.04
CA VAL A 77 18.60 -18.54 2.75
C VAL A 77 18.50 -17.90 4.14
N ALA A 78 17.85 -16.73 4.27
CA ALA A 78 17.64 -16.09 5.56
C ALA A 78 16.79 -16.95 6.51
N THR A 79 15.75 -17.63 6.00
CA THR A 79 14.93 -18.56 6.80
C THR A 79 15.77 -19.77 7.24
N SER A 80 16.59 -20.29 6.36
CA SER A 80 17.48 -21.43 6.65
C SER A 80 18.54 -21.06 7.69
N LEU A 81 19.15 -19.86 7.57
CA LEU A 81 20.10 -19.34 8.55
C LEU A 81 19.46 -19.16 9.94
N PHE A 82 18.20 -18.68 10.00
CA PHE A 82 17.49 -18.60 11.27
C PHE A 82 17.27 -19.99 11.89
N GLY A 83 16.91 -20.98 11.08
CA GLY A 83 16.81 -22.37 11.53
C GLY A 83 18.14 -22.91 12.05
N GLU A 84 19.24 -22.64 11.36
CA GLU A 84 20.59 -23.00 11.77
C GLU A 84 20.99 -22.32 13.09
N LEU A 85 20.65 -21.06 13.29
CA LEU A 85 20.90 -20.35 14.55
C LEU A 85 20.24 -21.06 15.74
N VAL A 86 19.00 -21.49 15.58
CA VAL A 86 18.29 -22.25 16.61
C VAL A 86 18.99 -23.58 16.88
N TYR A 87 19.32 -24.33 15.84
CA TYR A 87 20.06 -25.57 16.00
C TYR A 87 21.44 -25.37 16.63
N ALA A 88 22.19 -24.35 16.23
CA ALA A 88 23.50 -24.03 16.77
C ALA A 88 23.44 -23.72 18.27
N PHE A 89 22.44 -22.95 18.71
CA PHE A 89 22.20 -22.67 20.12
C PHE A 89 21.97 -23.95 20.93
N PHE A 90 21.05 -24.79 20.48
CA PHE A 90 20.75 -26.05 21.20
C PHE A 90 21.88 -27.06 21.08
N PHE A 91 22.65 -27.05 20.00
CA PHE A 91 23.85 -27.89 19.85
C PHE A 91 24.92 -27.56 20.91
N VAL A 92 25.25 -26.28 21.04
CA VAL A 92 26.18 -25.81 22.09
C VAL A 92 25.62 -26.11 23.48
N LEU A 93 24.33 -25.86 23.71
CA LEU A 93 23.67 -26.19 24.98
C LEU A 93 23.73 -27.67 25.28
N SER A 94 23.50 -28.55 24.31
CA SER A 94 23.61 -30.01 24.46
C SER A 94 25.01 -30.43 24.92
N PHE A 95 26.07 -29.88 24.32
CA PHE A 95 27.45 -30.16 24.76
C PHE A 95 27.72 -29.69 26.19
N TYR A 96 27.25 -28.48 26.54
CA TYR A 96 27.40 -27.93 27.87
C TYR A 96 26.66 -28.77 28.93
N LEU A 97 25.43 -29.20 28.64
CA LEU A 97 24.66 -30.08 29.51
C LEU A 97 25.30 -31.45 29.65
N LYS A 98 25.89 -31.99 28.59
CA LYS A 98 26.66 -33.24 28.63
C LYS A 98 27.89 -33.11 29.54
N TYR A 99 28.60 -31.99 29.45
CA TYR A 99 29.74 -31.68 30.33
C TYR A 99 29.33 -31.64 31.83
N MET A 100 28.10 -31.14 32.09
CA MET A 100 27.52 -31.16 33.45
C MET A 100 26.92 -32.51 33.87
N ASN A 101 27.10 -33.55 33.08
CA ASN A 101 26.51 -34.90 33.30
C ASN A 101 24.97 -34.89 33.35
N PHE A 102 24.32 -33.98 32.68
CA PHE A 102 22.87 -33.96 32.60
C PHE A 102 22.36 -35.12 31.73
N PRO A 103 21.45 -35.97 32.22
CA PRO A 103 21.09 -37.23 31.57
C PRO A 103 20.38 -37.07 30.23
N TYR A 104 19.71 -35.93 30.01
CA TYR A 104 18.93 -35.64 28.79
C TYR A 104 19.60 -34.57 27.91
N SER A 105 20.93 -34.55 27.89
CA SER A 105 21.69 -33.52 27.17
C SER A 105 21.45 -33.50 25.66
N VAL A 106 21.16 -34.64 25.03
CA VAL A 106 20.92 -34.77 23.60
C VAL A 106 19.44 -34.47 23.24
N GLU A 107 18.55 -34.77 24.17
CA GLU A 107 17.11 -34.62 23.99
C GLU A 107 16.67 -33.16 23.73
N VAL A 108 17.44 -32.17 24.20
CA VAL A 108 17.18 -30.75 23.92
C VAL A 108 17.24 -30.44 22.43
N MET A 109 17.94 -31.24 21.61
CA MET A 109 17.98 -31.07 20.15
C MET A 109 16.63 -31.34 19.48
N PHE A 110 15.77 -32.17 20.08
CA PHE A 110 14.42 -32.40 19.56
C PHE A 110 13.51 -31.19 19.78
N ILE A 111 13.75 -30.38 20.81
CA ILE A 111 13.08 -29.09 21.00
C ILE A 111 13.50 -28.13 19.88
N ALA A 112 14.80 -28.07 19.56
CA ALA A 112 15.28 -27.26 18.42
C ALA A 112 14.60 -27.68 17.12
N SER A 113 14.53 -28.98 16.86
CA SER A 113 13.90 -29.54 15.66
C SER A 113 12.41 -29.13 15.56
N ALA A 114 11.69 -29.22 16.68
CA ALA A 114 10.29 -28.80 16.72
C ALA A 114 10.13 -27.30 16.49
N ILE A 115 10.98 -26.46 17.08
CA ILE A 115 10.97 -25.00 16.84
C ILE A 115 11.25 -24.70 15.37
N VAL A 116 12.28 -25.28 14.77
CA VAL A 116 12.64 -25.04 13.37
C VAL A 116 11.57 -25.56 12.42
N PHE A 117 10.93 -26.70 12.75
CA PHE A 117 9.77 -27.19 12.01
C PHE A 117 8.64 -26.14 11.96
N ILE A 118 8.30 -25.57 13.11
CA ILE A 118 7.25 -24.53 13.19
C ILE A 118 7.67 -23.27 12.45
N VAL A 119 8.91 -22.83 12.57
CA VAL A 119 9.43 -21.67 11.84
C VAL A 119 9.27 -21.85 10.33
N TRP A 120 9.70 -22.98 9.78
CA TRP A 120 9.53 -23.27 8.36
C TRP A 120 8.07 -23.41 7.95
N PHE A 121 7.23 -24.01 8.78
CA PHE A 121 5.80 -24.12 8.52
C PHE A 121 5.13 -22.74 8.49
N VAL A 122 5.37 -21.89 9.51
CA VAL A 122 4.77 -20.55 9.62
C VAL A 122 5.27 -19.63 8.49
N ILE A 123 6.58 -19.57 8.27
CA ILE A 123 7.14 -18.76 7.19
C ILE A 123 6.65 -19.26 5.83
N GLY A 124 6.63 -20.55 5.60
CA GLY A 124 6.10 -21.15 4.38
C GLY A 124 4.62 -20.84 4.16
N ARG A 125 3.80 -20.96 5.20
CA ARG A 125 2.35 -20.74 5.14
C ARG A 125 1.98 -19.25 5.03
N VAL A 126 2.63 -18.41 5.85
CA VAL A 126 2.23 -17.00 6.03
C VAL A 126 3.03 -16.07 5.12
N VAL A 127 4.37 -16.16 5.14
CA VAL A 127 5.23 -15.22 4.39
C VAL A 127 5.35 -15.61 2.92
N PHE A 128 5.54 -16.91 2.65
CA PHE A 128 5.72 -17.40 1.28
C PHE A 128 4.40 -17.75 0.59
N SER A 129 3.27 -17.63 1.29
CA SER A 129 1.93 -18.01 0.79
C SER A 129 1.91 -19.39 0.12
N ALA A 130 2.72 -20.32 0.66
CA ALA A 130 2.92 -21.63 0.07
C ALA A 130 1.83 -22.64 0.46
N LYS A 131 0.79 -22.20 1.19
CA LYS A 131 -0.34 -23.03 1.65
C LYS A 131 0.18 -24.34 2.30
N TRP A 132 -0.28 -25.50 1.84
CA TRP A 132 0.14 -26.81 2.36
C TRP A 132 1.62 -27.15 2.07
N ARG A 133 2.25 -26.53 1.04
CA ARG A 133 3.67 -26.71 0.73
C ARG A 133 4.60 -26.26 1.87
N GLY A 134 4.13 -25.36 2.75
CA GLY A 134 4.85 -24.99 3.97
C GLY A 134 5.13 -26.20 4.86
N LEU A 135 4.19 -27.15 4.94
CA LEU A 135 4.39 -28.41 5.68
C LEU A 135 5.47 -29.28 5.05
N LEU A 136 5.55 -29.34 3.72
CA LEU A 136 6.63 -30.09 3.03
C LEU A 136 8.02 -29.58 3.40
N PHE A 137 8.20 -28.24 3.47
CA PHE A 137 9.51 -27.68 3.85
C PHE A 137 9.86 -27.95 5.30
N ALA A 138 8.87 -27.81 6.19
CA ALA A 138 9.05 -28.14 7.58
C ALA A 138 9.44 -29.61 7.77
N THR A 139 8.83 -30.53 7.03
CA THR A 139 9.15 -31.96 7.05
C THR A 139 10.51 -32.25 6.40
N LEU A 140 10.82 -31.61 5.27
CA LEU A 140 12.09 -31.79 4.57
C LEU A 140 13.29 -31.45 5.45
N GLN A 141 13.22 -30.35 6.19
CA GLN A 141 14.31 -29.99 7.10
C GLN A 141 14.50 -31.03 8.22
N LEU A 142 13.42 -31.62 8.77
CA LEU A 142 13.53 -32.68 9.74
C LEU A 142 14.29 -33.90 9.18
N ILE A 143 13.95 -34.32 7.96
CA ILE A 143 14.58 -35.45 7.28
C ILE A 143 16.08 -35.18 7.08
N VAL A 144 16.42 -33.99 6.55
CA VAL A 144 17.83 -33.66 6.26
C VAL A 144 18.65 -33.59 7.53
N TYR A 145 18.16 -32.93 8.59
CA TYR A 145 18.88 -32.87 9.85
C TYR A 145 18.96 -34.24 10.54
N SER A 146 17.88 -35.03 10.58
CA SER A 146 17.91 -36.39 11.15
C SER A 146 18.93 -37.26 10.46
N PHE A 147 18.96 -37.23 9.10
CA PHE A 147 19.95 -37.97 8.33
C PHE A 147 21.38 -37.53 8.64
N THR A 148 21.65 -36.22 8.69
CA THR A 148 22.98 -35.69 8.96
C THR A 148 23.45 -36.04 10.36
N PHE A 149 22.62 -35.89 11.41
CA PHE A 149 22.97 -36.27 12.78
C PHE A 149 23.27 -37.76 12.89
N THR A 150 22.46 -38.61 12.27
CA THR A 150 22.69 -40.05 12.26
C THR A 150 24.00 -40.43 11.53
N ALA A 151 24.26 -39.80 10.37
CA ALA A 151 25.49 -40.04 9.60
C ALA A 151 26.77 -39.61 10.35
N MET A 152 26.65 -38.60 11.22
CA MET A 152 27.77 -38.13 12.07
C MET A 152 27.91 -38.91 13.41
N GLY A 153 27.21 -40.02 13.56
CA GLY A 153 27.32 -40.90 14.71
C GLY A 153 26.51 -40.51 15.96
N PHE A 154 25.62 -39.52 15.83
CA PHE A 154 24.66 -39.21 16.89
C PHE A 154 23.45 -40.14 16.78
N SER A 155 23.63 -41.40 17.21
CA SER A 155 22.54 -42.36 17.28
C SER A 155 21.76 -42.15 18.59
N VAL A 156 20.51 -41.72 18.45
CA VAL A 156 19.55 -41.68 19.55
C VAL A 156 18.51 -42.74 19.29
N GLU A 157 18.25 -43.55 20.30
CA GLU A 157 17.20 -44.57 20.23
C GLU A 157 15.87 -43.92 19.88
N ASN A 158 15.13 -44.52 18.94
CA ASN A 158 13.85 -44.01 18.44
C ASN A 158 13.90 -42.57 17.88
N ALA A 159 15.05 -42.09 17.35
CA ALA A 159 15.24 -40.71 16.91
C ALA A 159 14.13 -40.22 15.96
N VAL A 160 13.74 -41.03 14.97
CA VAL A 160 12.67 -40.68 14.04
C VAL A 160 11.34 -40.49 14.77
N LEU A 161 10.99 -41.35 15.69
CA LEU A 161 9.77 -41.26 16.49
C LEU A 161 9.80 -40.00 17.37
N LYS A 162 10.94 -39.71 18.01
CA LYS A 162 11.15 -38.50 18.82
C LYS A 162 11.00 -37.22 17.98
N PHE A 163 11.55 -37.16 16.76
CA PHE A 163 11.37 -36.04 15.84
C PHE A 163 9.90 -35.86 15.44
N VAL A 164 9.21 -36.92 15.05
CA VAL A 164 7.81 -36.89 14.66
C VAL A 164 6.93 -36.45 15.83
N ALA A 165 7.11 -37.04 17.01
CA ALA A 165 6.34 -36.71 18.21
C ALA A 165 6.55 -35.23 18.61
N SER A 166 7.79 -34.74 18.62
CA SER A 166 8.12 -33.36 18.94
C SER A 166 7.44 -32.39 17.97
N SER A 167 7.52 -32.67 16.66
CA SER A 167 6.91 -31.86 15.63
C SER A 167 5.37 -31.86 15.71
N ALA A 168 4.77 -33.01 16.03
CA ALA A 168 3.34 -33.14 16.23
C ALA A 168 2.83 -32.30 17.42
N VAL A 169 3.54 -32.31 18.55
CA VAL A 169 3.19 -31.50 19.72
C VAL A 169 3.21 -30.01 19.38
N PHE A 170 4.26 -29.53 18.72
CA PHE A 170 4.32 -28.11 18.32
C PHE A 170 3.29 -27.76 17.24
N LEU A 171 2.97 -28.68 16.32
CA LEU A 171 1.92 -28.46 15.32
C LEU A 171 0.55 -28.31 15.99
N VAL A 172 0.24 -29.15 16.99
CA VAL A 172 -0.98 -29.03 17.80
C VAL A 172 -0.99 -27.71 18.56
N ALA A 173 0.12 -27.36 19.19
CA ALA A 173 0.27 -26.08 19.91
C ALA A 173 0.02 -24.88 18.97
N LEU A 174 0.60 -24.89 17.77
CA LEU A 174 0.38 -23.87 16.76
C LEU A 174 -1.07 -23.84 16.27
N TYR A 175 -1.67 -25.00 16.07
CA TYR A 175 -3.08 -25.09 15.68
C TYR A 175 -4.00 -24.46 16.73
N VAL A 176 -3.77 -24.75 18.02
CA VAL A 176 -4.49 -24.12 19.14
C VAL A 176 -4.29 -22.59 19.13
N LEU A 177 -3.04 -22.14 18.95
CA LEU A 177 -2.75 -20.71 18.82
C LEU A 177 -3.54 -20.08 17.65
N PHE A 178 -3.53 -20.71 16.48
CA PHE A 178 -4.25 -20.23 15.31
C PHE A 178 -5.77 -20.21 15.54
N LEU A 179 -6.34 -21.18 16.23
CA LEU A 179 -7.76 -21.14 16.61
C LEU A 179 -8.07 -19.91 17.46
N ILE A 180 -7.23 -19.61 18.44
CA ILE A 180 -7.42 -18.46 19.34
C ILE A 180 -7.29 -17.14 18.60
N ILE A 181 -6.23 -16.95 17.80
CA ILE A 181 -5.99 -15.67 17.10
C ILE A 181 -6.91 -15.46 15.89
N ASN A 182 -7.43 -16.54 15.28
CA ASN A 182 -8.35 -16.44 14.16
C ASN A 182 -9.78 -16.10 14.58
N ALA A 183 -10.18 -16.49 15.80
CA ALA A 183 -11.56 -16.36 16.25
C ALA A 183 -12.12 -14.91 16.18
N PRO A 184 -11.41 -13.86 16.66
CA PRO A 184 -11.91 -12.49 16.59
C PRO A 184 -12.12 -12.01 15.16
N MET A 185 -11.14 -12.20 14.29
CA MET A 185 -11.21 -11.70 12.92
C MET A 185 -12.24 -12.46 12.08
N LYS A 186 -12.31 -13.78 12.25
CA LYS A 186 -13.30 -14.60 11.56
C LYS A 186 -14.73 -14.26 11.98
N ARG A 187 -14.93 -13.92 13.27
CA ARG A 187 -16.24 -13.53 13.81
C ARG A 187 -16.67 -12.14 13.32
N ASN A 188 -15.75 -11.17 13.30
CA ASN A 188 -16.06 -9.78 12.99
C ASN A 188 -16.05 -9.50 11.48
N LEU A 189 -15.10 -10.09 10.75
CA LEU A 189 -14.81 -9.75 9.37
C LEU A 189 -14.93 -10.94 8.40
N GLY A 190 -15.29 -12.13 8.88
CA GLY A 190 -15.42 -13.33 8.04
C GLY A 190 -14.11 -13.88 7.48
N VAL A 191 -12.96 -13.27 7.80
CA VAL A 191 -11.62 -13.63 7.29
C VAL A 191 -10.76 -14.19 8.41
N SER A 192 -9.96 -15.22 8.14
CA SER A 192 -8.98 -15.74 9.09
C SER A 192 -7.82 -14.76 9.24
N SER A 193 -7.36 -14.50 10.48
CA SER A 193 -6.21 -13.64 10.75
C SER A 193 -4.94 -14.12 10.04
N VAL A 194 -4.73 -15.42 10.01
CA VAL A 194 -3.58 -16.05 9.34
C VAL A 194 -3.63 -15.84 7.82
N ASP A 195 -4.82 -15.95 7.21
CA ASP A 195 -4.98 -15.72 5.78
C ASP A 195 -4.85 -14.22 5.45
N ALA A 196 -5.43 -13.33 6.23
CA ALA A 196 -5.27 -11.88 6.06
C ALA A 196 -3.80 -11.45 6.15
N VAL A 197 -3.04 -11.95 7.14
CA VAL A 197 -1.60 -11.68 7.23
C VAL A 197 -0.85 -12.28 6.05
N SER A 198 -1.22 -13.49 5.60
CA SER A 198 -0.60 -14.12 4.42
C SER A 198 -0.82 -13.30 3.15
N MET A 199 -2.04 -12.83 2.91
CA MET A 199 -2.38 -11.96 1.77
C MET A 199 -1.64 -10.62 1.83
N PHE A 200 -1.55 -10.02 3.03
CA PHE A 200 -0.78 -8.79 3.26
C PHE A 200 0.71 -9.00 2.98
N MET A 201 1.31 -10.10 3.45
CA MET A 201 2.71 -10.42 3.18
C MET A 201 2.95 -10.72 1.69
N ALA A 202 1.98 -11.36 1.02
CA ALA A 202 2.04 -11.60 -0.42
C ALA A 202 1.99 -10.28 -1.22
N GLN A 203 1.15 -9.34 -0.82
CA GLN A 203 1.15 -8.00 -1.37
C GLN A 203 2.48 -7.29 -1.14
N TRP A 204 2.99 -7.34 0.08
CA TRP A 204 4.23 -6.66 0.45
C TRP A 204 5.46 -7.14 -0.34
N PHE A 205 5.62 -8.47 -0.45
CA PHE A 205 6.82 -9.04 -1.08
C PHE A 205 6.69 -9.25 -2.58
N TYR A 206 5.48 -9.46 -3.08
CA TYR A 206 5.25 -9.94 -4.45
C TYR A 206 4.24 -9.09 -5.22
N GLU A 207 3.74 -7.98 -4.64
CA GLU A 207 2.70 -7.13 -5.23
C GLU A 207 1.45 -7.92 -5.64
N SER A 208 1.12 -8.98 -4.88
CA SER A 208 -0.04 -9.83 -5.11
C SER A 208 -1.33 -9.08 -4.77
N LYS A 209 -2.38 -9.28 -5.60
CA LYS A 209 -3.70 -8.70 -5.36
C LYS A 209 -4.62 -9.57 -4.50
N GLU A 210 -4.12 -10.70 -3.96
CA GLU A 210 -4.93 -11.59 -3.11
C GLU A 210 -5.56 -10.86 -1.90
N LEU A 211 -5.03 -9.72 -1.49
CA LEU A 211 -5.60 -8.91 -0.39
C LEU A 211 -6.96 -8.30 -0.78
N GLU A 212 -7.24 -8.05 -2.05
CA GLU A 212 -8.54 -7.59 -2.53
C GLU A 212 -9.66 -8.59 -2.20
N GLU A 213 -9.37 -9.91 -2.22
CA GLU A 213 -10.33 -10.95 -1.78
C GLU A 213 -10.77 -10.78 -0.31
N ALA A 214 -9.89 -10.25 0.54
CA ALA A 214 -10.23 -9.94 1.92
C ALA A 214 -11.06 -8.65 2.02
N PHE A 215 -10.76 -7.65 1.21
CA PHE A 215 -11.52 -6.40 1.15
C PHE A 215 -12.94 -6.64 0.63
N GLU A 216 -13.14 -7.51 -0.37
CA GLU A 216 -14.46 -7.89 -0.88
C GLU A 216 -15.39 -8.47 0.19
N LYS A 217 -14.83 -9.18 1.18
CA LYS A 217 -15.63 -9.77 2.28
C LYS A 217 -16.08 -8.76 3.33
N VAL A 218 -15.38 -7.62 3.43
CA VAL A 218 -15.64 -6.61 4.47
C VAL A 218 -16.10 -5.28 3.90
N GLY A 219 -16.03 -5.11 2.57
CA GLY A 219 -16.45 -3.90 1.88
C GLY A 219 -17.93 -3.61 2.06
N GLU A 220 -18.30 -2.36 1.90
CA GLU A 220 -19.69 -1.92 1.87
C GLU A 220 -20.02 -1.23 0.55
N SER A 221 -21.24 -1.42 0.08
CA SER A 221 -21.71 -0.78 -1.14
C SER A 221 -22.16 0.64 -0.84
N VAL A 222 -21.58 1.60 -1.54
CA VAL A 222 -21.92 3.01 -1.44
C VAL A 222 -22.33 3.57 -2.80
N LYS A 223 -23.18 4.59 -2.76
CA LYS A 223 -23.53 5.35 -3.95
C LYS A 223 -22.66 6.60 -4.03
N THR A 224 -21.86 6.70 -5.06
CA THR A 224 -20.99 7.84 -5.31
C THR A 224 -21.24 8.48 -6.67
N ILE A 225 -20.48 9.52 -7.01
CA ILE A 225 -20.60 10.28 -8.25
C ILE A 225 -19.37 10.05 -9.11
N VAL A 226 -19.58 10.00 -10.41
CA VAL A 226 -18.54 10.15 -11.43
C VAL A 226 -18.90 11.29 -12.33
N GLY A 227 -18.06 12.31 -12.36
CA GLY A 227 -18.26 13.47 -13.19
C GLY A 227 -17.08 13.74 -14.11
N GLY A 228 -17.24 14.73 -14.98
CA GLY A 228 -16.15 15.17 -15.83
C GLY A 228 -16.60 16.15 -16.91
N VAL A 229 -15.59 16.59 -17.67
CA VAL A 229 -15.77 17.46 -18.83
C VAL A 229 -15.18 16.77 -20.04
N SER A 230 -16.02 16.47 -21.04
CA SER A 230 -15.59 15.94 -22.33
C SER A 230 -15.36 17.06 -23.33
N PHE A 231 -14.14 17.24 -23.81
CA PHE A 231 -13.77 18.19 -24.87
C PHE A 231 -13.75 17.48 -26.22
N SER A 232 -14.40 18.07 -27.22
CA SER A 232 -14.44 17.56 -28.59
C SER A 232 -13.75 18.56 -29.54
N PHE A 233 -12.75 18.06 -30.28
CA PHE A 233 -11.96 18.79 -31.28
C PHE A 233 -12.20 18.17 -32.66
N GLY A 234 -13.42 18.24 -33.18
CA GLY A 234 -13.85 17.47 -34.34
C GLY A 234 -13.99 15.98 -33.99
N LYS A 235 -13.09 15.11 -34.50
CA LYS A 235 -13.08 13.69 -34.21
C LYS A 235 -12.28 13.33 -32.94
N GLU A 236 -11.33 14.17 -32.56
CA GLU A 236 -10.51 13.97 -31.35
C GLU A 236 -11.31 14.33 -30.10
N LYS A 237 -11.12 13.58 -29.03
CA LYS A 237 -11.72 13.83 -27.72
C LYS A 237 -10.65 13.81 -26.64
N LYS A 238 -10.79 14.71 -25.66
CA LYS A 238 -10.00 14.72 -24.41
C LYS A 238 -10.98 14.83 -23.24
N ASN A 239 -10.64 14.24 -22.11
CA ASN A 239 -11.50 14.23 -20.93
C ASN A 239 -10.76 14.79 -19.72
N ILE A 240 -11.48 15.57 -18.91
CA ILE A 240 -11.16 15.80 -17.51
C ILE A 240 -12.16 14.94 -16.72
N VAL A 241 -11.68 14.04 -15.88
CA VAL A 241 -12.50 13.10 -15.12
C VAL A 241 -12.37 13.41 -13.63
N VAL A 242 -13.49 13.43 -12.94
CA VAL A 242 -13.60 13.70 -11.49
C VAL A 242 -14.39 12.57 -10.86
N PRO A 243 -13.76 11.49 -10.45
CA PRO A 243 -14.42 10.46 -9.67
C PRO A 243 -14.45 10.86 -8.19
N TYR A 244 -15.56 10.62 -7.54
CA TYR A 244 -15.74 10.91 -6.13
C TYR A 244 -15.49 9.62 -5.32
N VAL A 245 -14.34 9.02 -5.56
CA VAL A 245 -13.72 7.95 -4.78
C VAL A 245 -12.29 8.35 -4.47
N HIS A 246 -11.75 7.83 -3.41
CA HIS A 246 -10.37 8.07 -3.01
C HIS A 246 -9.43 7.05 -3.69
N PHE A 247 -8.23 7.49 -4.10
CA PHE A 247 -7.30 6.62 -4.84
C PHE A 247 -6.34 5.87 -3.90
N GLY A 248 -6.91 5.11 -2.98
CA GLY A 248 -6.24 4.22 -2.03
C GLY A 248 -6.68 2.76 -2.20
N PRO A 249 -6.20 1.84 -1.33
CA PRO A 249 -5.44 2.13 -0.11
C PRO A 249 -3.93 2.33 -0.32
N PHE A 250 -3.25 1.54 -1.18
CA PHE A 250 -1.83 1.70 -1.50
C PHE A 250 -1.38 0.79 -2.65
N GLY A 251 -0.33 1.19 -3.36
CA GLY A 251 0.32 0.40 -4.39
C GLY A 251 -0.59 0.09 -5.59
N ASN A 252 -0.78 -1.19 -5.88
CA ASN A 252 -1.64 -1.66 -6.98
C ASN A 252 -2.99 -2.22 -6.51
N LEU A 253 -3.38 -1.96 -5.24
CA LEU A 253 -4.64 -2.43 -4.66
C LEU A 253 -5.79 -1.45 -4.87
N GLY A 254 -6.96 -1.97 -5.11
CA GLY A 254 -8.20 -1.22 -5.21
C GLY A 254 -8.12 -0.05 -6.19
N GLY A 255 -8.48 1.15 -5.72
CA GLY A 255 -8.46 2.38 -6.51
C GLY A 255 -7.12 3.09 -6.62
N SER A 256 -6.05 2.60 -5.98
CA SER A 256 -4.79 3.36 -5.82
C SER A 256 -4.15 3.79 -7.13
N ALA A 257 -4.19 2.97 -8.17
CA ALA A 257 -3.64 3.25 -9.50
C ALA A 257 -4.69 3.73 -10.51
N PHE A 258 -5.84 4.22 -10.05
CA PHE A 258 -6.96 4.63 -10.91
C PHE A 258 -6.58 5.67 -11.97
N PRO A 259 -5.79 6.74 -11.68
CA PRO A 259 -5.36 7.69 -12.71
C PRO A 259 -4.59 7.02 -13.85
N SER A 260 -3.68 6.09 -13.52
CA SER A 260 -2.94 5.29 -14.51
C SER A 260 -3.84 4.34 -15.30
N LEU A 261 -4.83 3.76 -14.66
CA LEU A 261 -5.79 2.84 -15.28
C LEU A 261 -6.67 3.57 -16.31
N ILE A 262 -7.15 4.76 -15.99
CA ILE A 262 -7.92 5.61 -16.92
C ILE A 262 -7.10 5.90 -18.19
N SER A 263 -5.88 6.38 -18.03
CA SER A 263 -5.01 6.73 -19.16
C SER A 263 -4.79 5.54 -20.09
N LYS A 264 -4.59 4.34 -19.53
CA LYS A 264 -4.40 3.12 -20.32
C LYS A 264 -5.67 2.70 -21.09
N LYS A 265 -6.86 2.88 -20.51
CA LYS A 265 -8.11 2.31 -21.05
C LYS A 265 -8.97 3.29 -21.86
N ILE A 266 -8.83 4.58 -21.63
CA ILE A 266 -9.62 5.63 -22.30
C ILE A 266 -8.73 6.53 -23.17
N GLY A 267 -7.42 6.45 -23.00
CA GLY A 267 -6.43 7.36 -23.58
C GLY A 267 -6.11 8.51 -22.62
N GLU A 268 -5.20 9.39 -23.04
CA GLU A 268 -4.76 10.51 -22.21
C GLU A 268 -5.95 11.33 -21.67
N SER A 269 -6.20 11.18 -20.40
CA SER A 269 -7.26 11.87 -19.68
C SER A 269 -6.67 12.55 -18.44
N VAL A 270 -7.09 13.77 -18.16
CA VAL A 270 -6.77 14.46 -16.92
C VAL A 270 -7.67 13.91 -15.83
N VAL A 271 -7.09 13.43 -14.75
CA VAL A 271 -7.84 12.95 -13.57
C VAL A 271 -7.65 13.95 -12.44
N LEU A 272 -8.75 14.46 -11.90
CA LEU A 272 -8.76 15.38 -10.77
C LEU A 272 -9.35 14.67 -9.56
N HIS A 273 -8.87 15.01 -8.37
CA HIS A 273 -9.39 14.46 -7.13
C HIS A 273 -10.79 15.03 -6.83
N GLY A 274 -11.79 14.15 -6.75
CA GLY A 274 -13.13 14.49 -6.28
C GLY A 274 -13.15 14.63 -4.75
N THR A 275 -14.24 15.15 -4.21
CA THR A 275 -14.41 15.22 -2.75
C THR A 275 -14.72 13.83 -2.19
N ALA A 276 -13.70 13.14 -1.70
CA ALA A 276 -13.77 11.82 -1.09
C ALA A 276 -12.63 11.65 -0.10
N THR A 277 -12.87 10.94 0.99
CA THR A 277 -11.86 10.56 1.99
C THR A 277 -11.48 9.09 1.83
N HIS A 278 -10.52 8.64 2.62
CA HIS A 278 -10.10 7.22 2.69
C HIS A 278 -11.26 6.23 2.95
N ASP A 279 -12.43 6.72 3.35
CA ASP A 279 -13.64 5.89 3.52
C ASP A 279 -14.25 5.44 2.17
N PHE A 280 -13.82 6.05 1.09
CA PHE A 280 -14.27 5.77 -0.27
C PHE A 280 -13.19 5.07 -1.12
N ASN A 281 -12.29 4.31 -0.50
CA ASN A 281 -11.32 3.48 -1.23
C ASN A 281 -12.02 2.31 -1.93
N PRO A 282 -12.02 2.23 -3.27
CA PRO A 282 -12.53 1.05 -3.97
C PRO A 282 -11.81 -0.22 -3.51
N ILE A 283 -12.55 -1.31 -3.28
CA ILE A 283 -11.99 -2.55 -2.74
C ILE A 283 -11.18 -3.35 -3.76
N SER A 284 -11.42 -3.13 -5.05
CA SER A 284 -10.75 -3.87 -6.13
C SER A 284 -10.68 -3.08 -7.44
N ASP A 285 -9.88 -3.59 -8.39
CA ASP A 285 -9.85 -3.07 -9.77
C ASP A 285 -11.21 -3.13 -10.45
N GLU A 286 -12.07 -4.11 -10.12
CA GLU A 286 -13.40 -4.26 -10.72
C GLU A 286 -14.29 -3.06 -10.39
N GLU A 287 -14.18 -2.52 -9.18
CA GLU A 287 -14.89 -1.30 -8.78
C GLU A 287 -14.42 -0.09 -9.60
N SER A 288 -13.11 0.02 -9.80
CA SER A 288 -12.53 1.04 -10.69
C SER A 288 -13.04 0.91 -12.13
N GLU A 289 -13.29 -0.30 -12.62
CA GLU A 289 -13.85 -0.52 -13.94
C GLU A 289 -15.32 -0.12 -14.07
N LYS A 290 -16.12 -0.21 -12.99
CA LYS A 290 -17.49 0.33 -12.97
C LYS A 290 -17.47 1.83 -13.27
N ILE A 291 -16.57 2.57 -12.61
CA ILE A 291 -16.37 4.01 -12.84
C ILE A 291 -15.94 4.30 -14.29
N LEU A 292 -14.99 3.53 -14.82
CA LEU A 292 -14.53 3.68 -16.21
C LEU A 292 -15.65 3.47 -17.24
N ARG A 293 -16.57 2.54 -17.00
CA ARG A 293 -17.73 2.32 -17.88
C ARG A 293 -18.64 3.54 -17.92
N VAL A 294 -18.86 4.19 -16.78
CA VAL A 294 -19.61 5.44 -16.70
C VAL A 294 -18.92 6.53 -17.53
N VAL A 295 -17.61 6.74 -17.32
CA VAL A 295 -16.84 7.75 -18.08
C VAL A 295 -16.92 7.54 -19.60
N LYS A 296 -16.85 6.29 -20.07
CA LYS A 296 -16.96 5.95 -21.50
C LYS A 296 -18.34 6.27 -22.09
N ASN A 297 -19.39 6.07 -21.32
CA ASN A 297 -20.77 6.15 -21.80
C ASN A 297 -21.42 7.52 -21.57
N SER A 298 -20.92 8.28 -20.59
CA SER A 298 -21.50 9.58 -20.23
C SER A 298 -21.31 10.65 -21.30
N ARG A 299 -22.31 11.49 -21.43
CA ARG A 299 -22.32 12.64 -22.36
C ARG A 299 -22.91 13.83 -21.64
N GLY A 300 -22.34 15.00 -21.89
CA GLY A 300 -22.88 16.28 -21.42
C GLY A 300 -23.39 17.11 -22.58
N GLU A 301 -24.26 18.07 -22.29
CA GLU A 301 -24.67 19.09 -23.23
C GLU A 301 -23.45 19.90 -23.66
N LYS A 302 -23.28 20.08 -24.96
CA LYS A 302 -22.07 20.70 -25.53
C LYS A 302 -22.17 22.21 -25.57
N SER A 303 -21.26 22.90 -24.91
CA SER A 303 -21.04 24.34 -24.99
C SER A 303 -19.81 24.68 -25.83
N GLU A 304 -19.88 25.76 -26.59
CA GLU A 304 -18.75 26.38 -27.33
C GLU A 304 -18.16 27.57 -26.58
N THR A 305 -18.66 27.85 -25.38
CA THR A 305 -18.25 29.01 -24.57
C THR A 305 -17.79 28.59 -23.21
N VAL A 306 -16.93 29.40 -22.61
CA VAL A 306 -16.43 29.21 -21.23
C VAL A 306 -16.34 30.54 -20.51
N GLU A 307 -16.62 30.52 -19.22
CA GLU A 307 -16.40 31.62 -18.28
C GLU A 307 -15.55 31.15 -17.13
N LEU A 308 -14.61 31.97 -16.67
CA LEU A 308 -13.92 31.77 -15.41
C LEU A 308 -14.51 32.71 -14.37
N ARG A 309 -14.99 32.16 -13.27
CA ARG A 309 -15.48 32.91 -12.11
C ARG A 309 -14.65 32.53 -10.90
N MET A 310 -14.32 33.48 -10.04
CA MET A 310 -13.46 33.27 -8.88
C MET A 310 -14.11 33.86 -7.62
N GLY A 311 -13.93 33.19 -6.48
CA GLY A 311 -14.45 33.68 -5.22
C GLY A 311 -13.55 33.26 -4.06
N GLU A 312 -13.50 34.09 -3.02
CA GLU A 312 -12.73 33.85 -1.80
C GLU A 312 -13.58 34.16 -0.58
N TYR A 313 -13.47 33.30 0.44
CA TYR A 313 -14.09 33.54 1.74
C TYR A 313 -13.27 32.86 2.85
N GLY A 314 -12.88 33.63 3.85
CA GLY A 314 -11.96 33.15 4.88
C GLY A 314 -10.64 32.70 4.24
N LYS A 315 -10.27 31.45 4.45
CA LYS A 315 -9.09 30.82 3.87
C LYS A 315 -9.39 30.06 2.56
N ALA A 316 -10.67 29.87 2.23
CA ALA A 316 -11.08 29.10 1.06
C ALA A 316 -11.12 29.95 -0.20
N LYS A 317 -10.70 29.35 -1.33
CA LYS A 317 -10.74 29.92 -2.67
C LYS A 317 -11.46 28.95 -3.60
N ALA A 318 -12.23 29.48 -4.53
CA ALA A 318 -12.96 28.73 -5.54
C ALA A 318 -12.69 29.28 -6.94
N TYR A 319 -12.44 28.39 -7.89
CA TYR A 319 -12.23 28.69 -9.31
C TYR A 319 -13.24 27.88 -10.12
N ALA A 320 -14.24 28.55 -10.67
CA ALA A 320 -15.31 27.91 -11.43
C ALA A 320 -15.09 28.12 -12.94
N LEU A 321 -14.90 27.04 -13.68
CA LEU A 321 -14.95 27.01 -15.13
C LEU A 321 -16.37 26.63 -15.55
N VAL A 322 -17.13 27.59 -16.10
CA VAL A 322 -18.53 27.41 -16.48
C VAL A 322 -18.63 27.23 -17.99
N PHE A 323 -19.21 26.13 -18.43
CA PHE A 323 -19.44 25.75 -19.82
C PHE A 323 -20.95 25.76 -20.09
N GLY A 324 -21.49 26.82 -20.68
CA GLY A 324 -22.94 27.00 -20.78
C GLY A 324 -23.59 27.14 -19.41
N ASN A 325 -24.47 26.19 -19.05
CA ASN A 325 -25.19 26.18 -17.78
C ASN A 325 -24.58 25.24 -16.75
N SER A 326 -23.45 24.58 -17.05
CA SER A 326 -22.83 23.60 -16.19
C SER A 326 -21.35 23.92 -15.94
N GLY A 327 -20.76 23.44 -14.84
CA GLY A 327 -19.38 23.81 -14.52
C GLY A 327 -18.63 22.84 -13.66
N ILE A 328 -17.30 23.06 -13.62
CA ILE A 328 -16.37 22.41 -12.73
C ILE A 328 -15.75 23.47 -11.81
N ILE A 329 -15.79 23.23 -10.50
CA ILE A 329 -15.39 24.20 -9.49
C ILE A 329 -14.26 23.58 -8.68
N SER A 330 -13.07 24.14 -8.81
CA SER A 330 -11.89 23.73 -8.05
C SER A 330 -11.79 24.54 -6.77
N VAL A 331 -11.64 23.89 -5.64
CA VAL A 331 -11.54 24.53 -4.33
C VAL A 331 -10.21 24.22 -3.67
N THR A 332 -9.69 25.19 -2.90
CA THR A 332 -8.44 25.07 -2.15
C THR A 332 -8.43 26.00 -0.94
N ARG A 333 -7.63 25.69 0.06
CA ARG A 333 -7.30 26.60 1.17
C ARG A 333 -5.82 27.00 1.16
N ALA A 334 -5.07 26.57 0.15
CA ALA A 334 -3.65 26.87 0.06
C ALA A 334 -3.35 28.38 0.20
N PRO A 335 -2.34 28.77 0.99
CA PRO A 335 -1.22 27.96 1.55
C PRO A 335 -1.53 27.21 2.85
N HIS A 336 -2.75 27.28 3.38
CA HIS A 336 -3.21 26.45 4.49
C HIS A 336 -3.43 25.02 3.99
N THR A 337 -3.59 24.08 4.94
CA THR A 337 -3.79 22.67 4.60
C THR A 337 -5.01 22.45 3.71
N THR A 338 -4.91 21.52 2.78
CA THR A 338 -5.94 21.11 1.82
C THR A 338 -6.05 19.59 1.80
N GLU A 339 -6.19 19.00 2.98
CA GLU A 339 -6.50 17.59 3.14
C GLU A 339 -7.91 17.27 2.61
N ASP A 340 -8.25 15.99 2.55
CA ASP A 340 -9.48 15.47 1.97
C ASP A 340 -10.76 16.23 2.36
N ILE A 341 -11.57 16.55 1.39
CA ILE A 341 -12.93 17.04 1.60
C ILE A 341 -13.88 15.83 1.64
N ALA A 342 -14.53 15.59 2.78
CA ALA A 342 -15.49 14.50 2.92
C ALA A 342 -16.61 14.57 1.88
N PHE A 343 -17.05 13.41 1.35
CA PHE A 343 -18.07 13.32 0.29
C PHE A 343 -19.36 14.06 0.66
N GLY A 344 -19.82 13.98 1.92
CA GLY A 344 -21.01 14.70 2.39
C GLY A 344 -20.85 16.23 2.34
N LEU A 345 -19.66 16.75 2.65
CA LEU A 345 -19.34 18.17 2.46
C LEU A 345 -19.29 18.52 0.98
N GLY A 346 -18.68 17.67 0.15
CA GLY A 346 -18.66 17.84 -1.31
C GLY A 346 -20.06 17.93 -1.90
N LEU A 347 -20.99 17.08 -1.49
CA LEU A 347 -22.41 17.16 -1.88
C LEU A 347 -23.05 18.50 -1.45
N SER A 348 -22.73 19.01 -0.26
CA SER A 348 -23.24 20.29 0.22
C SER A 348 -22.70 21.48 -0.58
N ILE A 349 -21.41 21.42 -0.97
CA ILE A 349 -20.78 22.42 -1.87
C ILE A 349 -21.40 22.34 -3.26
N MET A 350 -21.58 21.13 -3.81
CA MET A 350 -22.26 20.92 -5.10
C MET A 350 -23.70 21.49 -5.08
N GLY A 351 -24.46 21.19 -4.03
CA GLY A 351 -25.82 21.70 -3.86
C GLY A 351 -25.87 23.23 -3.76
N THR A 352 -24.84 23.86 -3.18
CA THR A 352 -24.69 25.33 -3.18
C THR A 352 -24.44 25.84 -4.61
N ALA A 353 -23.59 25.16 -5.36
CA ALA A 353 -23.28 25.53 -6.76
C ALA A 353 -24.47 25.30 -7.71
N GLU A 354 -25.26 24.26 -7.48
CA GLU A 354 -26.43 23.90 -8.32
C GLU A 354 -27.64 24.84 -8.14
N LYS A 355 -27.54 25.82 -7.23
CA LYS A 355 -28.46 26.96 -7.22
C LYS A 355 -28.21 27.92 -8.40
N TYR A 356 -27.03 27.89 -9.01
CA TYR A 356 -26.55 28.75 -10.06
C TYR A 356 -26.26 28.02 -11.38
N LEU A 357 -26.06 26.70 -11.31
CA LEU A 357 -25.68 25.86 -12.44
C LEU A 357 -26.61 24.65 -12.51
N GLU A 358 -26.85 24.13 -13.69
CA GLU A 358 -27.63 22.91 -13.90
C GLU A 358 -26.89 21.66 -13.38
N LYS A 359 -25.58 21.59 -13.67
CA LYS A 359 -24.67 20.56 -13.18
C LYS A 359 -23.40 21.20 -12.64
N ALA A 360 -23.06 20.87 -11.42
CA ALA A 360 -21.84 21.32 -10.79
C ALA A 360 -20.98 20.12 -10.37
N LEU A 361 -19.69 20.18 -10.68
CA LEU A 361 -18.67 19.27 -10.17
C LEU A 361 -17.73 20.04 -9.25
N VAL A 362 -17.43 19.50 -8.10
CA VAL A 362 -16.48 20.08 -7.13
C VAL A 362 -15.21 19.25 -7.13
N VAL A 363 -14.08 19.91 -7.29
CA VAL A 363 -12.74 19.31 -7.28
C VAL A 363 -11.99 19.80 -6.06
N ASP A 364 -11.49 18.89 -5.28
CA ASP A 364 -10.48 19.16 -4.27
C ASP A 364 -9.11 19.28 -4.95
N MET A 365 -8.47 20.43 -4.81
CA MET A 365 -7.16 20.64 -5.43
C MET A 365 -6.05 19.85 -4.71
N HIS A 366 -6.25 19.47 -3.48
CA HIS A 366 -5.35 18.66 -2.66
C HIS A 366 -3.87 19.07 -2.82
N ASN A 367 -3.57 20.36 -2.61
CA ASN A 367 -2.33 20.98 -3.06
C ASN A 367 -1.51 21.71 -1.97
N SER A 368 -1.78 21.42 -0.71
CA SER A 368 -1.03 21.99 0.43
C SER A 368 -1.13 21.08 1.65
N ASP A 369 -0.04 20.40 1.96
CA ASP A 369 0.13 19.53 3.13
C ASP A 369 0.99 20.29 4.16
N VAL A 370 0.36 20.88 5.18
CA VAL A 370 1.02 21.78 6.15
C VAL A 370 0.67 21.46 7.61
N GLU A 371 -0.52 20.91 7.88
CA GLU A 371 -1.04 20.67 9.24
C GLU A 371 -1.50 19.22 9.39
N GLU A 372 -1.54 18.70 10.63
CA GLU A 372 -2.03 17.34 10.94
C GLU A 372 -3.57 17.27 10.94
N ILE A 373 -4.22 17.74 9.88
CA ILE A 373 -5.66 17.58 9.65
C ILE A 373 -5.81 16.45 8.63
N THR A 374 -6.75 15.55 8.83
CA THR A 374 -6.94 14.38 7.95
C THR A 374 -8.12 14.52 7.01
N SER A 375 -9.12 15.34 7.35
CA SER A 375 -10.27 15.62 6.48
C SER A 375 -11.06 16.83 6.95
N PHE A 376 -11.87 17.37 6.04
CA PHE A 376 -12.86 18.41 6.32
C PHE A 376 -14.27 17.84 6.20
N ASP A 377 -15.03 17.89 7.29
CA ASP A 377 -16.36 17.32 7.36
C ASP A 377 -17.48 18.36 7.18
N ALA A 378 -18.68 17.88 6.86
CA ALA A 378 -19.88 18.71 6.83
C ALA A 378 -20.15 19.32 8.22
N GLY A 379 -20.43 20.63 8.24
CA GLY A 379 -20.64 21.38 9.50
C GLY A 379 -19.36 21.95 10.12
N SER A 380 -18.18 21.64 9.59
CA SER A 380 -16.94 22.29 10.02
C SER A 380 -16.88 23.78 9.59
N PRO A 381 -16.14 24.63 10.32
CA PRO A 381 -15.91 26.02 9.91
C PRO A 381 -15.30 26.11 8.50
N GLU A 382 -14.38 25.20 8.19
CA GLU A 382 -13.71 25.08 6.88
C GLU A 382 -14.71 24.74 5.77
N GLY A 383 -15.64 23.81 6.05
CA GLY A 383 -16.73 23.45 5.13
C GLY A 383 -17.61 24.63 4.80
N PHE A 384 -17.92 25.47 5.80
CA PHE A 384 -18.66 26.71 5.59
C PHE A 384 -17.88 27.70 4.74
N GLU A 385 -16.56 27.84 4.96
CA GLU A 385 -15.71 28.70 4.13
C GLU A 385 -15.69 28.24 2.66
N TYR A 386 -15.58 26.92 2.38
CA TYR A 386 -15.66 26.38 1.03
C TYR A 386 -17.00 26.71 0.35
N MET A 387 -18.13 26.46 1.03
CA MET A 387 -19.46 26.78 0.48
C MET A 387 -19.59 28.26 0.16
N LYS A 388 -19.13 29.16 1.05
CA LYS A 388 -19.18 30.62 0.83
C LYS A 388 -18.25 31.09 -0.29
N ALA A 389 -17.06 30.51 -0.42
CA ALA A 389 -16.15 30.82 -1.52
C ALA A 389 -16.77 30.44 -2.88
N VAL A 390 -17.42 29.26 -2.96
CA VAL A 390 -18.12 28.80 -4.17
C VAL A 390 -19.34 29.69 -4.48
N GLU A 391 -20.14 30.05 -3.47
CA GLU A 391 -21.27 30.96 -3.63
C GLU A 391 -20.82 32.31 -4.19
N LYS A 392 -19.76 32.91 -3.62
CA LYS A 392 -19.17 34.17 -4.12
C LYS A 392 -18.62 34.03 -5.54
N ALA A 393 -17.96 32.92 -5.88
CA ALA A 393 -17.48 32.69 -7.23
C ALA A 393 -18.64 32.70 -8.24
N LEU A 394 -19.74 32.04 -7.93
CA LEU A 394 -20.87 31.87 -8.84
C LEU A 394 -21.81 33.09 -8.88
N GLN A 395 -21.84 33.92 -7.83
CA GLN A 395 -22.50 35.23 -7.85
C GLN A 395 -21.72 36.26 -8.67
N GLY A 396 -20.40 36.05 -8.83
CA GLY A 396 -19.56 36.92 -9.64
C GLY A 396 -19.81 36.72 -11.16
N GLU A 397 -19.57 37.77 -11.92
CA GLU A 397 -19.65 37.71 -13.39
C GLU A 397 -18.27 37.35 -13.98
N GLY A 398 -18.25 36.37 -14.89
CA GLY A 398 -17.10 36.02 -15.71
C GLY A 398 -17.24 36.56 -17.13
N LYS A 399 -16.12 36.88 -17.77
CA LYS A 399 -16.16 37.21 -19.21
C LYS A 399 -16.39 35.92 -20.01
N LYS A 400 -17.46 35.94 -20.83
CA LYS A 400 -17.77 34.83 -21.74
C LYS A 400 -16.80 34.83 -22.93
N ASN A 401 -16.10 33.72 -23.12
CA ASN A 401 -15.12 33.54 -24.18
C ASN A 401 -15.52 32.36 -25.07
N LYS A 402 -15.11 32.41 -26.35
CA LYS A 402 -15.18 31.21 -27.21
C LYS A 402 -14.24 30.17 -26.69
N LEU A 403 -14.73 28.94 -26.53
CA LEU A 403 -13.95 27.85 -25.94
C LEU A 403 -12.84 27.36 -26.86
N LYS A 404 -11.62 27.52 -26.39
CA LYS A 404 -10.44 26.80 -26.89
C LYS A 404 -9.81 26.07 -25.72
N ALA A 405 -9.31 24.86 -25.97
CA ALA A 405 -8.59 24.08 -24.96
C ALA A 405 -7.32 23.49 -25.57
N GLY A 406 -6.30 23.33 -24.73
CA GLY A 406 -5.04 22.70 -25.07
C GLY A 406 -4.57 21.78 -23.96
N PHE A 407 -3.98 20.67 -24.33
CA PHE A 407 -3.52 19.63 -23.40
C PHE A 407 -2.09 19.23 -23.73
N PHE A 408 -1.32 18.91 -22.68
CA PHE A 408 0.00 18.32 -22.81
C PHE A 408 0.32 17.51 -21.57
N SER A 409 0.95 16.34 -21.75
CA SER A 409 1.35 15.46 -20.66
C SER A 409 2.83 15.10 -20.81
N PHE A 410 3.51 14.89 -19.67
CA PHE A 410 4.85 14.33 -19.65
C PHE A 410 5.04 13.40 -18.44
N TYR A 411 5.99 12.50 -18.55
CA TYR A 411 6.19 11.40 -17.61
C TYR A 411 7.62 11.46 -17.03
N PRO A 412 7.84 12.20 -15.95
CA PRO A 412 9.17 12.31 -15.34
C PRO A 412 9.57 11.00 -14.67
N SER A 413 10.86 10.68 -14.72
CA SER A 413 11.43 9.57 -13.94
C SER A 413 11.60 10.01 -12.49
N ASN A 414 10.53 9.98 -11.71
CA ASN A 414 10.51 10.36 -10.31
C ASN A 414 9.76 9.29 -9.52
N PRO A 415 10.29 8.78 -8.38
CA PRO A 415 9.69 7.68 -7.64
C PRO A 415 8.34 8.03 -6.98
N VAL A 416 8.05 9.33 -6.80
CA VAL A 416 6.82 9.81 -6.13
C VAL A 416 5.68 9.99 -7.11
N ILE A 417 5.97 10.23 -8.40
CA ILE A 417 4.94 10.47 -9.42
C ILE A 417 4.44 9.14 -9.97
N GLY A 418 3.11 8.97 -9.96
CA GLY A 418 2.40 7.81 -10.48
C GLY A 418 2.46 7.70 -12.00
N GLY A 419 1.86 6.63 -12.54
CA GLY A 419 1.94 6.32 -13.95
C GLY A 419 1.17 7.26 -14.89
N ASN A 420 0.30 8.14 -14.35
CA ASN A 420 -0.36 9.19 -15.13
C ASN A 420 0.51 10.45 -15.31
N GLY A 421 1.66 10.54 -14.63
CA GLY A 421 2.67 11.58 -14.84
C GLY A 421 2.23 12.97 -14.39
N VAL A 422 2.62 13.97 -15.16
CA VAL A 422 2.21 15.37 -14.96
C VAL A 422 1.40 15.82 -16.18
N GLN A 423 0.21 16.33 -15.92
CA GLN A 423 -0.72 16.74 -16.96
C GLN A 423 -1.00 18.24 -16.88
N VAL A 424 -1.01 18.89 -18.02
CA VAL A 424 -1.30 20.32 -18.14
C VAL A 424 -2.47 20.51 -19.08
N PHE A 425 -3.46 21.29 -18.66
CA PHE A 425 -4.56 21.71 -19.50
C PHE A 425 -4.75 23.24 -19.45
N VAL A 426 -5.09 23.83 -20.57
CA VAL A 426 -5.26 25.26 -20.73
C VAL A 426 -6.63 25.54 -21.34
N ILE A 427 -7.37 26.45 -20.73
CA ILE A 427 -8.74 26.82 -21.15
C ILE A 427 -8.78 28.33 -21.43
N SER A 428 -9.38 28.73 -22.59
CA SER A 428 -9.49 30.12 -23.04
C SER A 428 -10.49 30.93 -22.22
N SER A 429 -10.18 31.22 -21.00
CA SER A 429 -10.92 32.16 -20.15
C SER A 429 -10.23 33.53 -20.13
N SER A 430 -10.79 34.48 -19.42
CA SER A 430 -10.21 35.80 -19.17
C SER A 430 -10.14 36.05 -17.65
N PRO A 431 -8.94 35.96 -17.04
CA PRO A 431 -7.63 35.56 -17.56
C PRO A 431 -7.58 34.11 -18.05
N LEU A 432 -6.56 33.74 -18.85
CA LEU A 432 -6.36 32.40 -19.35
C LEU A 432 -6.13 31.42 -18.16
N PHE A 433 -6.88 30.32 -18.12
CA PHE A 433 -6.80 29.33 -17.04
C PHE A 433 -5.81 28.20 -17.40
N VAL A 434 -4.95 27.87 -16.46
CA VAL A 434 -3.99 26.75 -16.56
C VAL A 434 -4.16 25.84 -15.37
N GLY A 435 -4.50 24.58 -15.61
CA GLY A 435 -4.46 23.51 -14.63
C GLY A 435 -3.21 22.66 -14.80
N ILE A 436 -2.49 22.41 -13.72
CA ILE A 436 -1.29 21.57 -13.65
C ILE A 436 -1.59 20.46 -12.64
N VAL A 437 -1.60 19.23 -13.08
CA VAL A 437 -1.99 18.06 -12.26
C VAL A 437 -0.79 17.14 -12.10
N PHE A 438 -0.40 16.88 -10.87
CA PHE A 438 0.61 15.90 -10.52
C PHE A 438 -0.08 14.60 -10.09
N ASP A 439 0.28 13.49 -10.72
CA ASP A 439 -0.17 12.16 -10.27
C ASP A 439 0.66 11.75 -9.06
N ALA A 440 0.29 12.28 -7.89
CA ALA A 440 1.02 12.10 -6.64
C ALA A 440 0.08 12.27 -5.44
N ASN A 441 0.48 11.68 -4.33
CA ASN A 441 -0.17 11.86 -3.03
C ASN A 441 0.39 13.12 -2.36
N GLY A 442 -0.20 14.28 -2.69
CA GLY A 442 0.20 15.59 -2.15
C GLY A 442 1.42 16.21 -2.83
N ILE A 443 1.64 17.48 -2.53
CA ILE A 443 2.75 18.29 -3.07
C ILE A 443 3.33 19.19 -1.98
N SER A 444 4.66 19.21 -1.85
CA SER A 444 5.32 20.09 -0.89
C SER A 444 5.13 21.56 -1.24
N ARG A 445 5.00 22.40 -0.21
CA ARG A 445 4.85 23.83 -0.36
C ARG A 445 5.93 24.45 -1.26
N LYS A 446 7.20 24.07 -1.06
CA LYS A 446 8.33 24.58 -1.86
C LYS A 446 8.17 24.22 -3.34
N MET A 447 7.74 23.01 -3.64
CA MET A 447 7.50 22.56 -5.02
C MET A 447 6.39 23.37 -5.67
N LYS A 448 5.24 23.48 -5.01
CA LYS A 448 4.08 24.25 -5.48
C LYS A 448 4.43 25.69 -5.74
N GLU A 449 5.01 26.40 -4.77
CA GLU A 449 5.38 27.82 -4.88
C GLU A 449 6.40 28.06 -6.01
N SER A 450 7.37 27.12 -6.20
CA SER A 450 8.34 27.20 -7.28
C SER A 450 7.71 27.07 -8.66
N VAL A 451 6.77 26.11 -8.82
CA VAL A 451 6.01 25.96 -10.06
C VAL A 451 5.19 27.21 -10.36
N GLU A 452 4.39 27.68 -9.40
CA GLU A 452 3.57 28.89 -9.57
C GLU A 452 4.41 30.10 -9.95
N LYS A 453 5.53 30.31 -9.27
CA LYS A 453 6.45 31.44 -9.52
C LYS A 453 7.02 31.38 -10.94
N LYS A 454 7.68 30.27 -11.31
CA LYS A 454 8.33 30.15 -12.64
C LYS A 454 7.33 30.20 -13.79
N VAL A 455 6.12 29.62 -13.63
CA VAL A 455 5.08 29.73 -14.65
C VAL A 455 4.60 31.15 -14.80
N ARG A 456 4.34 31.90 -13.71
CA ARG A 456 3.90 33.31 -13.76
C ARG A 456 4.96 34.26 -14.26
N GLU A 457 6.25 34.01 -13.96
CA GLU A 457 7.36 34.80 -14.52
C GLU A 457 7.39 34.72 -16.05
N LYS A 458 7.16 33.53 -16.61
CA LYS A 458 7.14 33.33 -18.08
C LYS A 458 5.82 33.71 -18.74
N TYR A 459 4.71 33.57 -18.02
CA TYR A 459 3.34 33.81 -18.52
C TYR A 459 2.55 34.62 -17.48
N PRO A 460 2.71 35.96 -17.43
CA PRO A 460 2.21 36.79 -16.33
C PRO A 460 0.68 36.89 -16.21
N ASN A 461 -0.06 36.66 -17.30
CA ASN A 461 -1.52 36.84 -17.34
C ASN A 461 -2.29 35.52 -17.25
N LEU A 462 -1.82 34.58 -16.40
CA LEU A 462 -2.46 33.29 -16.19
C LEU A 462 -3.08 33.17 -14.80
N VAL A 463 -4.23 32.51 -14.73
CA VAL A 463 -4.70 31.87 -13.49
C VAL A 463 -4.13 30.47 -13.46
N VAL A 464 -3.19 30.22 -12.55
CA VAL A 464 -2.52 28.93 -12.39
C VAL A 464 -3.14 28.20 -11.22
N CYS A 465 -3.70 27.02 -11.49
CA CYS A 465 -4.23 26.09 -10.50
C CYS A 465 -3.39 24.81 -10.51
N ILE A 466 -2.83 24.46 -9.36
CA ILE A 466 -2.05 23.24 -9.18
C ILE A 466 -2.91 22.24 -8.43
N TYR A 467 -2.89 21.00 -8.89
CA TYR A 467 -3.64 19.87 -8.34
C TYR A 467 -2.71 18.69 -8.07
N THR A 468 -3.08 17.86 -7.11
CA THR A 468 -2.61 16.48 -7.06
C THR A 468 -3.79 15.53 -7.26
N THR A 469 -3.51 14.32 -7.69
CA THR A 469 -4.54 13.29 -7.83
C THR A 469 -4.87 12.63 -6.50
N ASP A 470 -4.04 12.84 -5.49
CA ASP A 470 -4.01 12.08 -4.24
C ASP A 470 -3.92 10.56 -4.46
N SER A 471 -3.19 10.17 -5.50
CA SER A 471 -2.97 8.76 -5.85
C SER A 471 -2.00 8.10 -4.88
N HIS A 472 -2.41 6.95 -4.35
CA HIS A 472 -1.58 6.09 -3.51
C HIS A 472 -0.80 5.02 -4.30
N GLU A 473 -0.74 5.12 -5.62
CA GLU A 473 -0.03 4.16 -6.49
C GLU A 473 1.43 3.96 -6.08
N ARG A 474 2.10 5.04 -5.65
CA ARG A 474 3.51 5.00 -5.23
C ARG A 474 3.68 4.73 -3.74
N ASN A 475 2.62 4.81 -2.96
CA ASN A 475 2.65 4.41 -1.57
C ASN A 475 2.75 2.89 -1.50
N ASN A 476 3.63 2.40 -0.65
CA ASN A 476 3.75 0.97 -0.40
C ASN A 476 4.04 0.74 1.08
N VAL A 477 4.02 -0.52 1.48
CA VAL A 477 4.27 -0.90 2.88
C VAL A 477 5.69 -0.53 3.35
N ARG A 478 6.61 -0.23 2.42
CA ARG A 478 7.99 0.19 2.73
C ARG A 478 8.13 1.67 3.02
N GLY A 479 7.12 2.46 2.70
CA GLY A 479 7.07 3.89 2.98
C GLY A 479 6.00 4.62 2.19
N VAL A 480 5.55 5.72 2.76
CA VAL A 480 4.68 6.68 2.08
C VAL A 480 5.58 7.68 1.39
N LEU A 481 5.48 7.77 0.06
CA LEU A 481 6.20 8.75 -0.76
C LEU A 481 5.34 10.01 -0.91
N ASN A 482 5.24 10.78 0.18
CA ASN A 482 4.32 11.90 0.31
C ASN A 482 4.96 12.98 1.23
N PRO A 483 4.81 14.29 0.92
CA PRO A 483 4.37 14.88 -0.35
C PRO A 483 5.46 14.89 -1.43
N LEU A 484 5.11 15.20 -2.70
CA LEU A 484 6.07 15.39 -3.79
C LEU A 484 7.10 16.47 -3.41
N PRO A 485 8.39 16.11 -3.23
CA PRO A 485 9.42 17.07 -2.83
C PRO A 485 9.79 18.02 -3.97
N TYR A 486 10.51 19.10 -3.64
CA TYR A 486 11.06 20.01 -4.63
C TYR A 486 12.02 19.28 -5.59
N ASP A 487 11.75 19.45 -6.89
CA ASP A 487 12.57 18.91 -7.99
C ASP A 487 12.64 19.96 -9.10
N GLU A 488 13.82 20.53 -9.30
CA GLU A 488 14.02 21.62 -10.28
C GLU A 488 13.76 21.16 -11.70
N ASN A 489 14.15 19.95 -12.07
CA ASN A 489 13.92 19.42 -13.41
C ASN A 489 12.42 19.30 -13.70
N ILE A 490 11.62 18.88 -12.73
CA ILE A 490 10.17 18.82 -12.89
C ILE A 490 9.59 20.23 -13.04
N VAL A 491 10.04 21.21 -12.25
CA VAL A 491 9.58 22.60 -12.35
C VAL A 491 9.85 23.17 -13.75
N GLU A 492 11.04 22.97 -14.30
CA GLU A 492 11.41 23.42 -15.65
C GLU A 492 10.56 22.72 -16.74
N ASN A 493 10.38 21.42 -16.63
CA ASN A 493 9.54 20.66 -17.54
C ASN A 493 8.07 21.10 -17.49
N VAL A 494 7.54 21.47 -16.31
CA VAL A 494 6.19 22.03 -16.18
C VAL A 494 6.06 23.35 -16.94
N VAL A 495 7.05 24.25 -16.82
CA VAL A 495 7.04 25.53 -17.57
C VAL A 495 7.05 25.29 -19.09
N LEU A 496 7.81 24.30 -19.56
CA LEU A 496 7.82 23.88 -20.97
C LEU A 496 6.47 23.27 -21.39
N ALA A 497 5.90 22.43 -20.52
CA ALA A 497 4.61 21.77 -20.76
C ALA A 497 3.45 22.77 -20.86
N VAL A 498 3.44 23.82 -20.03
CA VAL A 498 2.48 24.92 -20.11
C VAL A 498 2.59 25.60 -21.48
N GLY A 499 3.80 25.91 -21.95
CA GLY A 499 4.00 26.49 -23.29
C GLY A 499 3.49 25.58 -24.41
N LYS A 500 3.74 24.27 -24.33
CA LYS A 500 3.23 23.30 -25.30
C LYS A 500 1.70 23.19 -25.25
N ALA A 501 1.10 23.17 -24.04
CA ALA A 501 -0.35 23.14 -23.90
C ALA A 501 -1.00 24.41 -24.47
N ILE A 502 -0.41 25.62 -24.29
CA ILE A 502 -0.85 26.86 -24.91
C ILE A 502 -0.75 26.75 -26.45
N GLY A 503 0.37 26.25 -26.98
CA GLY A 503 0.55 26.03 -28.42
C GLY A 503 -0.42 25.01 -29.03
N ASN A 504 -0.92 24.07 -28.22
CA ASN A 504 -1.89 23.06 -28.65
C ASN A 504 -3.35 23.52 -28.58
N MET A 505 -3.62 24.76 -28.18
CA MET A 505 -5.01 25.26 -28.06
C MET A 505 -5.76 25.26 -29.38
N LYS A 506 -6.88 24.53 -29.41
CA LYS A 506 -7.80 24.45 -30.56
C LYS A 506 -9.22 24.79 -30.12
N ASN A 507 -10.06 25.22 -31.07
CA ASN A 507 -11.50 25.38 -30.83
C ASN A 507 -12.09 24.04 -30.37
N ALA A 508 -12.86 24.10 -29.31
CA ALA A 508 -13.45 22.91 -28.67
C ALA A 508 -14.94 23.13 -28.37
N LYS A 509 -15.65 22.02 -28.20
CA LYS A 509 -16.95 21.97 -27.54
C LYS A 509 -16.78 21.16 -26.28
N ALA A 510 -17.25 21.65 -25.12
CA ALA A 510 -17.17 20.97 -23.85
C ALA A 510 -18.56 20.55 -23.35
N GLY A 511 -18.68 19.32 -22.84
CA GLY A 511 -19.89 18.84 -22.20
C GLY A 511 -19.58 18.33 -20.80
N VAL A 512 -20.26 18.90 -19.79
CA VAL A 512 -20.17 18.46 -18.40
C VAL A 512 -21.14 17.31 -18.18
N TYR A 513 -20.66 16.21 -17.59
CA TYR A 513 -21.49 15.09 -17.18
C TYR A 513 -21.33 14.80 -15.68
N LYS A 514 -22.38 14.28 -15.06
CA LYS A 514 -22.44 13.92 -13.63
C LYS A 514 -23.39 12.74 -13.50
N GLU A 515 -22.89 11.59 -13.08
CA GLU A 515 -23.63 10.34 -13.02
C GLU A 515 -23.41 9.66 -11.65
N TRP A 516 -24.46 9.03 -11.16
CA TRP A 516 -24.35 8.21 -9.95
C TRP A 516 -23.90 6.79 -10.30
N VAL A 517 -23.08 6.22 -9.46
CA VAL A 517 -22.56 4.85 -9.59
C VAL A 517 -22.52 4.16 -8.24
N ASP A 518 -22.86 2.88 -8.21
CA ASP A 518 -22.71 2.05 -7.03
C ASP A 518 -21.33 1.38 -7.09
N VAL A 519 -20.54 1.56 -6.04
CA VAL A 519 -19.20 0.98 -5.89
C VAL A 519 -19.05 0.37 -4.50
N ASP A 520 -18.29 -0.71 -4.42
CA ASP A 520 -17.95 -1.31 -3.15
C ASP A 520 -16.62 -0.71 -2.66
N VAL A 521 -16.62 -0.23 -1.41
CA VAL A 521 -15.51 0.50 -0.80
C VAL A 521 -15.12 -0.10 0.55
N LEU A 522 -13.89 0.16 0.95
CA LEU A 522 -13.44 -0.06 2.32
C LEU A 522 -13.76 1.23 3.12
N GLY A 523 -14.93 1.23 3.78
CA GLY A 523 -15.41 2.40 4.50
C GLY A 523 -14.71 2.60 5.86
N HIS A 524 -14.99 3.73 6.49
CA HIS A 524 -14.41 4.12 7.78
C HIS A 524 -14.65 3.09 8.89
N LYS A 525 -15.87 2.60 8.99
CA LYS A 525 -16.25 1.60 9.98
C LYS A 525 -15.44 0.33 9.85
N GLN A 526 -15.31 -0.18 8.63
CA GLN A 526 -14.54 -1.39 8.33
C GLN A 526 -13.06 -1.20 8.61
N ALA A 527 -12.49 -0.04 8.25
CA ALA A 527 -11.10 0.29 8.55
C ALA A 527 -10.82 0.31 10.07
N ILE A 528 -11.71 0.93 10.87
CA ILE A 528 -11.61 0.93 12.34
C ILE A 528 -11.74 -0.50 12.89
N GLU A 529 -12.71 -1.27 12.40
CA GLU A 529 -12.92 -2.65 12.86
C GLU A 529 -11.71 -3.54 12.55
N ILE A 530 -11.10 -3.40 11.38
CA ILE A 530 -9.85 -4.10 11.02
C ILE A 530 -8.73 -3.74 11.99
N VAL A 531 -8.46 -2.45 12.19
CA VAL A 531 -7.39 -1.97 13.08
C VAL A 531 -7.62 -2.42 14.52
N SER A 532 -8.84 -2.27 15.04
CA SER A 532 -9.21 -2.69 16.40
C SER A 532 -9.06 -4.21 16.58
N THR A 533 -9.50 -4.99 15.59
CA THR A 533 -9.39 -6.44 15.61
C THR A 533 -7.93 -6.90 15.56
N VAL A 534 -7.10 -6.29 14.70
CA VAL A 534 -5.66 -6.57 14.62
C VAL A 534 -4.96 -6.25 15.95
N ASN A 535 -5.25 -5.11 16.56
CA ASN A 535 -4.69 -4.75 17.87
C ASN A 535 -5.08 -5.76 18.96
N SER A 536 -6.33 -6.21 18.96
CA SER A 536 -6.81 -7.23 19.90
C SER A 536 -6.10 -8.57 19.70
N ILE A 537 -5.90 -9.00 18.45
CA ILE A 537 -5.18 -10.21 18.11
C ILE A 537 -3.72 -10.14 18.59
N VAL A 538 -3.04 -9.01 18.33
CA VAL A 538 -1.65 -8.81 18.77
C VAL A 538 -1.54 -8.84 20.30
N ALA A 539 -2.48 -8.20 21.01
CA ALA A 539 -2.50 -8.21 22.46
C ALA A 539 -2.69 -9.62 23.03
N VAL A 540 -3.63 -10.39 22.47
CA VAL A 540 -3.86 -11.80 22.86
C VAL A 540 -2.65 -12.67 22.53
N ALA A 541 -2.09 -12.54 21.31
CA ALA A 541 -0.95 -13.34 20.87
C ALA A 541 0.28 -13.11 21.75
N ARG A 542 0.56 -11.88 22.19
CA ARG A 542 1.68 -11.56 23.09
C ARG A 542 1.65 -12.34 24.42
N ILE A 543 0.46 -12.65 24.92
CA ILE A 543 0.28 -13.36 26.18
C ILE A 543 0.19 -14.87 25.93
N VAL A 544 -0.65 -15.28 25.00
CA VAL A 544 -1.01 -16.69 24.78
C VAL A 544 0.12 -17.46 24.09
N ALA A 545 0.82 -16.87 23.12
CA ALA A 545 1.86 -17.57 22.39
C ALA A 545 3.02 -18.04 23.29
N PRO A 546 3.63 -17.23 24.16
CA PRO A 546 4.68 -17.70 25.06
C PRO A 546 4.22 -18.84 25.97
N ILE A 547 3.00 -18.76 26.49
CA ILE A 547 2.42 -19.79 27.37
C ILE A 547 2.30 -21.11 26.61
N ILE A 548 1.69 -21.10 25.43
CA ILE A 548 1.53 -22.30 24.59
C ILE A 548 2.90 -22.90 24.25
N PHE A 549 3.88 -22.07 23.86
CA PHE A 549 5.22 -22.55 23.51
C PHE A 549 5.96 -23.16 24.68
N VAL A 550 5.86 -22.60 25.89
CA VAL A 550 6.46 -23.17 27.10
C VAL A 550 5.85 -24.54 27.42
N PHE A 551 4.52 -24.64 27.36
CA PHE A 551 3.85 -25.94 27.59
C PHE A 551 4.20 -26.97 26.51
N ALA A 552 4.29 -26.55 25.24
CA ALA A 552 4.69 -27.40 24.13
C ALA A 552 6.15 -27.92 24.33
N ALA A 553 7.08 -27.05 24.72
CA ALA A 553 8.46 -27.41 24.98
C ALA A 553 8.57 -28.40 26.16
N ALA A 554 7.84 -28.18 27.25
CA ALA A 554 7.77 -29.08 28.37
C ALA A 554 7.20 -30.46 28.00
N ALA A 555 6.11 -30.45 27.17
CA ALA A 555 5.52 -31.69 26.68
C ALA A 555 6.48 -32.48 25.76
N VAL A 556 7.18 -31.78 24.86
CA VAL A 556 8.22 -32.39 24.01
C VAL A 556 9.31 -32.99 24.86
N PHE A 557 9.84 -32.24 25.83
CA PHE A 557 10.89 -32.75 26.72
C PHE A 557 10.45 -34.02 27.45
N TYR A 558 9.24 -34.02 28.02
CA TYR A 558 8.67 -35.19 28.68
C TYR A 558 8.53 -36.38 27.73
N ILE A 559 7.92 -36.20 26.57
CA ILE A 559 7.71 -37.29 25.60
C ILE A 559 9.05 -37.87 25.13
N VAL A 560 10.01 -36.99 24.79
CA VAL A 560 11.32 -37.42 24.26
C VAL A 560 12.17 -38.12 25.32
N SER A 561 12.01 -37.77 26.61
CA SER A 561 12.71 -38.44 27.71
C SER A 561 12.11 -39.79 28.08
N THR A 562 10.86 -40.06 27.67
CA THR A 562 10.15 -41.32 27.97
C THR A 562 10.12 -42.31 26.80
N LEU A 563 10.29 -41.84 25.55
CA LEU A 563 10.45 -42.67 24.35
C LEU A 563 11.88 -43.18 24.19
#